data_7db56edc3378ac19674adaf516dce464
#
_entry.id   7db56edc3378ac19674adaf516dce464
#
_cell.length_a   1.000
_cell.length_b   1.000
_cell.length_c   1.000
_cell.angle_alpha   90.00
_cell.angle_beta   90.00
_cell.angle_gamma   90.00
#
_symmetry.space_group_name_H-M   'P 1'
#
loop_
_entity.id
_entity.type
_entity.pdbx_description
1 polymer ?
#
loop_
_entity_poly.entity_id
_entity_poly.type
_entity_poly.pdbx_seq_one_letter_code
_entity_poly.pdbx_strand_id
1 'polypeptide(L)'
;MRRLSDTLFLTWLSVLFMLSAFPAQALTCKTTSSTISEVVNIESIIKVSSSELIANKKIWVSSPITATFSCEDTDNFPNGESAYFWLDPENKASSLPDFIQVGITYNGIDYLLQNKKSVEIGPATLCDKSGNTCKSPAIGQTFSLVYQVYIISTGRRVTGEGKIDDNLKLSLFQVDGQGGLRNGTAGANYNLFITGLNRIRTMACVPTVSISPSEINFGDIPAGNARPGYYEKTRPFTVTYGLVKQGNGSDCGTEPMLATFSTTNTIQESAIILPQPDSDFGIAISPNASMHPLIEMNAPIHFKLATGATLASTYTAGLLWLSRTPKLGPFSATAKITVTFE
;
A
#
# COMPACT_ATOMS: atom_id res chain seq x y z
N MET A 1 35.39 4.10 -62.50
CA MET A 1 33.91 4.21 -62.41
C MET A 1 33.28 3.53 -61.17
N ARG A 2 33.96 2.64 -60.45
CA ARG A 2 33.39 1.99 -59.25
C ARG A 2 33.33 2.86 -57.96
N ARG A 3 34.24 3.83 -57.76
CA ARG A 3 34.28 4.65 -56.56
C ARG A 3 33.21 5.76 -56.46
N LEU A 4 32.64 6.21 -57.58
CA LEU A 4 31.55 7.20 -57.55
C LEU A 4 30.20 6.61 -57.17
N SER A 5 29.97 5.30 -57.43
CA SER A 5 28.74 4.60 -57.08
C SER A 5 28.61 4.38 -55.56
N ASP A 6 29.73 4.08 -54.89
CA ASP A 6 29.74 3.77 -53.46
C ASP A 6 29.51 5.04 -52.60
N THR A 7 30.03 6.19 -53.04
CA THR A 7 29.80 7.46 -52.34
C THR A 7 28.37 7.97 -52.52
N LEU A 8 27.75 7.79 -53.70
CA LEU A 8 26.33 8.14 -53.92
C LEU A 8 25.39 7.22 -53.11
N PHE A 9 25.74 5.94 -52.94
CA PHE A 9 24.93 5.02 -52.14
C PHE A 9 25.00 5.32 -50.62
N LEU A 10 26.20 5.67 -50.11
CA LEU A 10 26.36 6.10 -48.71
C LEU A 10 25.64 7.43 -48.39
N THR A 11 25.67 8.38 -49.32
CA THR A 11 24.93 9.67 -49.14
C THR A 11 23.43 9.46 -49.22
N TRP A 12 22.94 8.58 -50.08
CA TRP A 12 21.51 8.23 -50.10
C TRP A 12 21.04 7.49 -48.84
N LEU A 13 21.86 6.59 -48.29
CA LEU A 13 21.58 5.87 -47.07
C LEU A 13 21.55 6.82 -45.87
N SER A 14 22.45 7.79 -45.80
CA SER A 14 22.47 8.80 -44.72
C SER A 14 21.28 9.78 -44.81
N VAL A 15 20.84 10.16 -46.00
CA VAL A 15 19.64 10.98 -46.21
C VAL A 15 18.36 10.22 -45.83
N LEU A 16 18.30 8.91 -46.13
CA LEU A 16 17.17 8.07 -45.73
C LEU A 16 17.06 7.92 -44.17
N PHE A 17 18.20 7.85 -43.48
CA PHE A 17 18.23 7.80 -42.01
C PHE A 17 17.84 9.13 -41.34
N MET A 18 18.06 10.27 -41.99
CA MET A 18 17.64 11.59 -41.50
C MET A 18 16.15 11.89 -41.69
N LEU A 19 15.48 11.14 -42.60
CA LEU A 19 14.03 11.28 -42.87
C LEU A 19 13.15 10.45 -41.95
N SER A 20 13.72 9.59 -41.09
CA SER A 20 12.99 8.77 -40.11
C SER A 20 12.99 9.37 -38.67
N ALA A 21 13.28 10.64 -38.53
CA ALA A 21 12.96 11.35 -37.29
C ALA A 21 11.42 11.47 -37.21
N PHE A 22 10.78 10.46 -36.59
CA PHE A 22 9.39 10.58 -36.20
C PHE A 22 9.29 11.80 -35.28
N PRO A 23 8.36 12.74 -35.54
CA PRO A 23 8.12 13.80 -34.58
C PRO A 23 7.78 13.15 -33.24
N ALA A 24 8.51 13.50 -32.18
CA ALA A 24 8.17 13.11 -30.84
C ALA A 24 6.80 13.73 -30.54
N GLN A 25 5.75 12.90 -30.53
CA GLN A 25 4.41 13.31 -30.17
C GLN A 25 4.48 13.75 -28.70
N ALA A 26 4.17 14.99 -28.42
CA ALA A 26 4.26 15.50 -27.09
C ALA A 26 3.07 16.42 -26.78
N LEU A 27 2.40 16.09 -25.70
CA LEU A 27 1.37 16.88 -25.07
C LEU A 27 1.98 17.89 -24.10
N THR A 28 1.25 18.95 -23.82
CA THR A 28 1.44 19.74 -22.61
C THR A 28 0.31 19.43 -21.64
N CYS A 29 0.63 18.75 -20.55
CA CYS A 29 -0.33 18.39 -19.51
C CYS A 29 0.01 19.08 -18.20
N LYS A 30 -0.99 19.67 -17.56
CA LYS A 30 -0.91 20.30 -16.23
C LYS A 30 -2.18 20.02 -15.45
N THR A 31 -2.17 20.18 -14.15
CA THR A 31 -3.42 20.17 -13.39
C THR A 31 -4.27 21.38 -13.74
N THR A 32 -5.57 21.33 -13.46
CA THR A 32 -6.49 22.47 -13.67
C THR A 32 -6.09 23.69 -12.83
N SER A 33 -5.30 23.51 -11.76
CA SER A 33 -4.64 24.60 -11.01
C SER A 33 -3.34 25.11 -11.66
N SER A 34 -3.03 24.67 -12.88
CA SER A 34 -1.79 25.01 -13.62
C SER A 34 -0.50 24.47 -12.95
N THR A 35 -0.62 23.50 -12.06
CA THR A 35 0.53 22.87 -11.42
C THR A 35 1.12 21.80 -12.34
N ILE A 36 2.43 21.81 -12.49
CA ILE A 36 3.21 20.82 -13.27
C ILE A 36 4.02 19.87 -12.38
N SER A 37 3.96 20.04 -11.08
CA SER A 37 4.73 19.21 -10.13
C SER A 37 4.01 19.12 -8.79
N GLU A 38 3.79 17.92 -8.31
CA GLU A 38 3.26 17.63 -6.97
C GLU A 38 4.15 16.64 -6.24
N VAL A 39 4.05 16.62 -4.90
CA VAL A 39 4.87 15.76 -4.05
C VAL A 39 3.99 15.03 -3.05
N VAL A 40 4.08 13.71 -3.04
CA VAL A 40 3.56 12.88 -1.96
C VAL A 40 4.65 12.75 -0.91
N ASN A 41 4.37 13.16 0.31
CA ASN A 41 5.33 13.09 1.40
C ASN A 41 4.92 12.02 2.41
N ILE A 42 5.87 11.16 2.80
CA ILE A 42 5.69 10.24 3.93
C ILE A 42 5.99 11.04 5.20
N GLU A 43 4.95 11.38 5.97
CA GLU A 43 5.08 12.25 7.14
C GLU A 43 5.48 11.50 8.40
N SER A 44 5.01 10.26 8.56
CA SER A 44 5.26 9.44 9.74
C SER A 44 6.42 8.48 9.56
N ILE A 45 7.09 8.12 10.66
CA ILE A 45 8.08 7.06 10.65
C ILE A 45 7.34 5.72 10.48
N ILE A 46 7.75 4.95 9.49
CA ILE A 46 7.24 3.60 9.20
C ILE A 46 8.27 2.61 9.72
N LYS A 47 7.95 1.93 10.81
CA LYS A 47 8.81 0.89 11.39
C LYS A 47 8.42 -0.46 10.80
N VAL A 48 9.36 -1.14 10.17
CA VAL A 48 9.15 -2.44 9.54
C VAL A 48 10.07 -3.46 10.20
N SER A 49 9.48 -4.49 10.83
CA SER A 49 10.29 -5.58 11.37
C SER A 49 10.81 -6.49 10.24
N SER A 50 11.90 -7.19 10.50
CA SER A 50 12.45 -8.14 9.54
C SER A 50 11.46 -9.26 9.15
N SER A 51 10.51 -9.60 10.03
CA SER A 51 9.43 -10.56 9.76
C SER A 51 8.34 -10.01 8.85
N GLU A 52 8.25 -8.71 8.69
CA GLU A 52 7.27 -8.04 7.83
C GLU A 52 7.82 -7.79 6.42
N LEU A 53 9.12 -7.96 6.21
CA LEU A 53 9.76 -7.88 4.90
C LEU A 53 9.46 -9.13 4.06
N ILE A 54 8.18 -9.34 3.79
CA ILE A 54 7.69 -10.43 2.93
C ILE A 54 7.56 -9.88 1.51
N ALA A 55 8.00 -10.66 0.53
CA ALA A 55 7.91 -10.26 -0.88
C ALA A 55 6.48 -9.86 -1.27
N ASN A 56 6.36 -8.74 -1.96
CA ASN A 56 5.10 -8.14 -2.43
C ASN A 56 4.13 -7.65 -1.33
N LYS A 57 4.54 -7.66 -0.05
CA LYS A 57 3.73 -7.06 1.02
C LYS A 57 3.80 -5.53 0.92
N LYS A 58 2.63 -4.87 0.82
CA LYS A 58 2.55 -3.41 0.93
C LYS A 58 2.87 -3.01 2.37
N ILE A 59 3.91 -2.19 2.55
CA ILE A 59 4.36 -1.66 3.85
C ILE A 59 3.87 -0.24 4.08
N TRP A 60 3.46 0.44 3.01
CA TRP A 60 2.84 1.75 3.06
C TRP A 60 1.97 1.99 1.83
N VAL A 61 0.86 2.71 2.01
CA VAL A 61 -0.05 3.13 0.94
C VAL A 61 -0.55 4.53 1.27
N SER A 62 -0.54 5.43 0.29
CA SER A 62 -1.11 6.76 0.46
C SER A 62 -2.63 6.73 0.55
N SER A 63 -3.23 7.79 1.09
CA SER A 63 -4.64 8.06 0.82
C SER A 63 -4.88 8.14 -0.70
N PRO A 64 -6.11 7.87 -1.19
CA PRO A 64 -6.46 8.11 -2.59
C PRO A 64 -6.19 9.57 -2.98
N ILE A 65 -5.49 9.75 -4.10
CA ILE A 65 -5.14 11.05 -4.66
C ILE A 65 -6.02 11.26 -5.87
N THR A 66 -6.77 12.36 -5.88
CA THR A 66 -7.55 12.78 -7.04
C THR A 66 -6.84 13.93 -7.73
N ALA A 67 -6.51 13.75 -9.01
CA ALA A 67 -5.91 14.79 -9.82
C ALA A 67 -6.73 15.00 -11.10
N THR A 68 -6.95 16.27 -11.47
CA THR A 68 -7.63 16.65 -12.71
C THR A 68 -6.62 17.33 -13.62
N PHE A 69 -6.43 16.76 -14.80
CA PHE A 69 -5.47 17.21 -15.79
C PHE A 69 -6.18 17.92 -16.94
N SER A 70 -5.53 18.96 -17.45
CA SER A 70 -5.85 19.59 -18.72
C SER A 70 -4.63 19.43 -19.64
N CYS A 71 -4.84 18.82 -20.80
CA CYS A 71 -3.81 18.59 -21.79
C CYS A 71 -4.08 19.41 -23.04
N GLU A 72 -3.04 19.89 -23.69
CA GLU A 72 -3.08 20.68 -24.94
C GLU A 72 -2.18 20.04 -25.98
N ASP A 73 -2.61 20.04 -27.25
CA ASP A 73 -1.77 19.68 -28.39
C ASP A 73 -0.78 20.81 -28.68
N THR A 74 0.48 20.60 -28.35
CA THR A 74 1.55 21.60 -28.56
C THR A 74 2.45 21.29 -29.73
N ASP A 75 2.35 20.10 -30.31
CA ASP A 75 3.21 19.63 -31.39
C ASP A 75 2.47 19.33 -32.70
N ASN A 76 1.26 19.90 -32.85
CA ASN A 76 0.44 19.79 -34.03
C ASN A 76 0.10 18.35 -34.43
N PHE A 77 -0.42 17.57 -33.47
CA PHE A 77 -0.92 16.23 -33.71
C PHE A 77 -2.47 16.25 -33.88
N PRO A 78 -2.97 16.63 -35.06
CA PRO A 78 -4.38 16.97 -35.28
C PRO A 78 -5.35 15.83 -35.06
N ASN A 79 -4.87 14.55 -35.13
CA ASN A 79 -5.71 13.37 -34.91
C ASN A 79 -6.11 13.16 -33.46
N GLY A 80 -5.48 13.89 -32.56
CA GLY A 80 -5.62 13.66 -31.10
C GLY A 80 -4.82 12.47 -30.63
N GLU A 81 -4.56 12.43 -29.33
CA GLU A 81 -3.82 11.34 -28.69
C GLU A 81 -4.27 11.08 -27.27
N SER A 82 -3.93 9.90 -26.74
CA SER A 82 -4.12 9.53 -25.32
C SER A 82 -2.96 10.04 -24.47
N ALA A 83 -3.26 10.36 -23.20
CA ALA A 83 -2.26 10.58 -22.18
C ALA A 83 -1.87 9.28 -21.49
N TYR A 84 -0.66 9.24 -20.99
CA TYR A 84 -0.05 8.10 -20.28
C TYR A 84 0.65 8.55 -19.01
N PHE A 85 0.64 7.70 -17.98
CA PHE A 85 1.64 7.74 -16.93
C PHE A 85 2.92 7.09 -17.45
N TRP A 86 3.96 7.87 -17.63
CA TRP A 86 5.31 7.38 -17.91
C TRP A 86 6.03 7.19 -16.57
N LEU A 87 6.16 5.91 -16.13
CA LEU A 87 6.72 5.56 -14.84
C LEU A 87 8.24 5.73 -14.82
N ASP A 88 8.77 6.18 -13.66
CA ASP A 88 10.21 6.42 -13.44
C ASP A 88 10.86 7.28 -14.55
N PRO A 89 10.32 8.47 -14.85
CA PRO A 89 10.79 9.28 -15.97
C PRO A 89 12.24 9.74 -15.82
N GLU A 90 12.74 9.84 -14.59
CA GLU A 90 14.13 10.18 -14.28
C GLU A 90 15.05 8.97 -14.22
N ASN A 91 14.53 7.75 -14.37
CA ASN A 91 15.31 6.51 -14.29
C ASN A 91 16.02 6.30 -12.94
N LYS A 92 15.41 6.75 -11.85
CA LYS A 92 15.96 6.72 -10.50
C LYS A 92 15.40 5.61 -9.60
N ALA A 93 14.43 4.83 -10.07
CA ALA A 93 13.88 3.74 -9.26
C ALA A 93 14.92 2.69 -8.87
N SER A 94 16.02 2.58 -9.63
CA SER A 94 17.15 1.71 -9.31
C SER A 94 18.02 2.21 -8.15
N SER A 95 17.87 3.47 -7.72
CA SER A 95 18.58 4.02 -6.54
C SER A 95 17.92 3.65 -5.22
N LEU A 96 16.74 3.03 -5.26
CA LEU A 96 16.08 2.52 -4.07
C LEU A 96 16.85 1.34 -3.47
N PRO A 97 16.86 1.22 -2.13
CA PRO A 97 17.41 0.02 -1.50
C PRO A 97 16.70 -1.25 -1.95
N ASP A 98 17.45 -2.34 -2.01
CA ASP A 98 16.97 -3.64 -2.52
C ASP A 98 15.76 -4.22 -1.78
N PHE A 99 15.49 -3.77 -0.55
CA PHE A 99 14.41 -4.31 0.27
C PHE A 99 13.05 -3.66 0.01
N ILE A 100 12.98 -2.56 -0.76
CA ILE A 100 11.72 -1.89 -1.12
C ILE A 100 11.61 -1.62 -2.62
N GLN A 101 10.36 -1.52 -3.07
CA GLN A 101 9.98 -1.00 -4.38
C GLN A 101 8.80 -0.04 -4.21
N VAL A 102 8.71 0.92 -5.11
CA VAL A 102 7.64 1.92 -5.13
C VAL A 102 6.78 1.71 -6.37
N GLY A 103 5.49 1.96 -6.25
CA GLY A 103 4.56 1.88 -7.37
C GLY A 103 3.33 2.77 -7.19
N ILE A 104 2.47 2.73 -8.19
CA ILE A 104 1.16 3.36 -8.18
C ILE A 104 0.07 2.30 -8.38
N THR A 105 -1.06 2.46 -7.69
CA THR A 105 -2.27 1.70 -7.95
C THR A 105 -3.22 2.60 -8.74
N TYR A 106 -3.60 2.20 -9.95
CA TYR A 106 -4.55 2.90 -10.80
C TYR A 106 -5.57 1.90 -11.36
N ASN A 107 -6.85 2.24 -11.29
CA ASN A 107 -7.96 1.35 -11.68
C ASN A 107 -7.87 -0.06 -11.07
N GLY A 108 -7.44 -0.15 -9.80
CA GLY A 108 -7.29 -1.43 -9.09
C GLY A 108 -6.09 -2.28 -9.51
N ILE A 109 -5.24 -1.79 -10.42
CA ILE A 109 -4.04 -2.49 -10.89
C ILE A 109 -2.81 -1.81 -10.31
N ASP A 110 -1.88 -2.62 -9.81
CA ASP A 110 -0.61 -2.17 -9.26
C ASP A 110 0.48 -2.11 -10.34
N TYR A 111 1.14 -0.97 -10.45
CA TYR A 111 2.23 -0.71 -11.40
C TYR A 111 3.50 -0.33 -10.64
N LEU A 112 4.53 -1.14 -10.74
CA LEU A 112 5.85 -0.86 -10.13
C LEU A 112 6.68 0.04 -11.04
N LEU A 113 7.39 1.00 -10.45
CA LEU A 113 8.25 1.94 -11.19
C LEU A 113 9.37 1.21 -11.94
N GLN A 114 9.94 0.16 -11.33
CA GLN A 114 11.03 -0.63 -11.92
C GLN A 114 10.64 -1.28 -13.25
N ASN A 115 9.35 -1.47 -13.51
CA ASN A 115 8.87 -2.04 -14.77
C ASN A 115 8.90 -1.04 -15.94
N LYS A 116 9.11 0.25 -15.67
CA LYS A 116 9.24 1.35 -16.66
C LYS A 116 8.17 1.32 -17.75
N LYS A 117 6.95 0.97 -17.39
CA LYS A 117 5.83 0.90 -18.33
C LYS A 117 5.15 2.26 -18.45
N SER A 118 4.67 2.56 -19.65
CA SER A 118 3.64 3.58 -19.82
C SER A 118 2.27 2.96 -19.56
N VAL A 119 1.40 3.71 -18.88
CA VAL A 119 0.04 3.30 -18.53
C VAL A 119 -0.92 4.31 -19.12
N GLU A 120 -1.76 3.90 -20.06
CA GLU A 120 -2.75 4.77 -20.65
C GLU A 120 -3.78 5.23 -19.61
N ILE A 121 -4.06 6.54 -19.60
CA ILE A 121 -4.94 7.15 -18.59
C ILE A 121 -6.16 7.85 -19.20
N GLY A 122 -6.21 7.97 -20.51
CA GLY A 122 -7.38 8.48 -21.23
C GLY A 122 -7.05 9.41 -22.36
N PRO A 123 -8.06 9.86 -23.12
CA PRO A 123 -7.87 10.79 -24.22
C PRO A 123 -7.44 12.17 -23.69
N ALA A 124 -6.32 12.67 -24.18
CA ALA A 124 -5.78 13.98 -23.84
C ALA A 124 -6.16 15.06 -24.82
N THR A 125 -6.21 14.72 -26.10
CA THR A 125 -6.66 15.59 -27.17
C THR A 125 -7.54 14.82 -28.15
N LEU A 126 -8.46 15.52 -28.82
CA LEU A 126 -9.37 14.94 -29.79
C LEU A 126 -9.29 15.69 -31.12
N CYS A 127 -9.51 14.94 -32.22
CA CYS A 127 -9.60 15.52 -33.53
C CYS A 127 -10.77 16.55 -33.63
N ASP A 128 -10.46 17.78 -33.99
CA ASP A 128 -11.47 18.76 -34.41
C ASP A 128 -11.80 18.55 -35.89
N LYS A 129 -12.91 17.88 -36.16
CA LYS A 129 -13.30 17.53 -37.54
C LYS A 129 -13.72 18.74 -38.36
N SER A 130 -13.08 18.91 -39.52
CA SER A 130 -13.51 19.78 -40.59
C SER A 130 -13.64 18.98 -41.89
N GLY A 131 -14.84 18.50 -42.19
CA GLY A 131 -15.05 17.52 -43.26
C GLY A 131 -14.43 16.16 -42.91
N ASN A 132 -13.51 15.67 -43.76
CA ASN A 132 -12.81 14.41 -43.56
C ASN A 132 -11.42 14.57 -42.92
N THR A 133 -11.04 15.78 -42.54
CA THR A 133 -9.70 16.06 -41.96
C THR A 133 -9.82 16.66 -40.55
N CYS A 134 -8.80 16.42 -39.73
CA CYS A 134 -8.68 17.05 -38.43
C CYS A 134 -7.97 18.40 -38.57
N LYS A 135 -8.45 19.40 -37.84
CA LYS A 135 -7.79 20.72 -37.74
C LYS A 135 -6.63 20.62 -36.73
N SER A 136 -5.63 21.45 -36.91
CA SER A 136 -4.56 21.65 -35.95
C SER A 136 -4.73 23.01 -35.27
N PRO A 137 -4.52 23.13 -33.92
CA PRO A 137 -4.27 22.05 -32.99
C PRO A 137 -5.51 21.18 -32.71
N ALA A 138 -5.30 19.93 -32.21
CA ALA A 138 -6.38 19.10 -31.72
C ALA A 138 -7.03 19.70 -30.46
N ILE A 139 -8.30 19.36 -30.22
CA ILE A 139 -9.05 19.89 -29.09
C ILE A 139 -8.53 19.24 -27.78
N GLY A 140 -7.97 20.05 -26.90
CA GLY A 140 -7.53 19.62 -25.56
C GLY A 140 -8.68 19.11 -24.71
N GLN A 141 -8.40 18.08 -23.88
CA GLN A 141 -9.37 17.49 -22.99
C GLN A 141 -8.97 17.67 -21.53
N THR A 142 -10.00 17.68 -20.67
CA THR A 142 -9.83 17.67 -19.22
C THR A 142 -10.37 16.35 -18.68
N PHE A 143 -9.60 15.66 -17.84
CA PHE A 143 -10.00 14.40 -17.24
C PHE A 143 -9.50 14.27 -15.81
N SER A 144 -10.24 13.53 -15.00
CA SER A 144 -9.92 13.31 -13.59
C SER A 144 -9.54 11.85 -13.35
N LEU A 145 -8.53 11.63 -12.51
CA LEU A 145 -8.01 10.33 -12.16
C LEU A 145 -7.97 10.18 -10.63
N VAL A 146 -8.17 8.94 -10.17
CA VAL A 146 -7.94 8.57 -8.78
C VAL A 146 -6.87 7.48 -8.77
N TYR A 147 -5.80 7.71 -8.02
CA TYR A 147 -4.70 6.77 -7.86
C TYR A 147 -4.17 6.78 -6.44
N GLN A 148 -3.38 5.79 -6.09
CA GLN A 148 -2.65 5.71 -4.82
C GLN A 148 -1.18 5.41 -5.09
N VAL A 149 -0.31 5.93 -4.23
CA VAL A 149 1.10 5.55 -4.20
C VAL A 149 1.29 4.47 -3.15
N TYR A 150 2.08 3.45 -3.45
CA TYR A 150 2.37 2.38 -2.50
C TYR A 150 3.85 2.02 -2.50
N ILE A 151 4.26 1.42 -1.38
CA ILE A 151 5.60 0.87 -1.19
C ILE A 151 5.45 -0.59 -0.80
N ILE A 152 6.16 -1.47 -1.47
CA ILE A 152 6.20 -2.89 -1.14
C ILE A 152 7.58 -3.32 -0.65
N SER A 153 7.60 -4.37 0.15
CA SER A 153 8.81 -5.14 0.44
C SER A 153 9.13 -6.09 -0.71
N THR A 154 10.41 -6.22 -1.04
CA THR A 154 10.90 -7.21 -2.01
C THR A 154 11.10 -8.59 -1.39
N GLY A 155 11.02 -8.72 -0.06
CA GLY A 155 11.39 -9.92 0.68
C GLY A 155 12.90 -10.10 0.88
N ARG A 156 13.71 -9.17 0.37
CA ARG A 156 15.16 -9.21 0.57
C ARG A 156 15.52 -8.72 1.97
N ARG A 157 16.54 -9.33 2.55
CA ARG A 157 17.08 -8.87 3.83
C ARG A 157 17.75 -7.50 3.64
N VAL A 158 17.56 -6.66 4.64
CA VAL A 158 18.24 -5.37 4.69
C VAL A 158 19.74 -5.61 4.90
N THR A 159 20.55 -5.06 4.02
CA THR A 159 22.01 -5.05 4.16
C THR A 159 22.46 -3.71 4.75
N GLY A 160 23.35 -3.75 5.72
CA GLY A 160 23.80 -2.55 6.43
C GLY A 160 22.73 -1.98 7.37
N GLU A 161 22.67 -0.67 7.50
CA GLU A 161 21.69 0.03 8.35
C GLU A 161 20.32 0.20 7.68
N GLY A 162 20.16 -0.23 6.42
CA GLY A 162 18.93 -0.03 5.65
C GLY A 162 18.53 1.44 5.50
N LYS A 163 19.51 2.35 5.62
CA LYS A 163 19.28 3.78 5.55
C LYS A 163 18.99 4.21 4.11
N ILE A 164 17.92 4.96 3.92
CA ILE A 164 17.57 5.61 2.66
C ILE A 164 18.06 7.05 2.73
N ASP A 165 18.54 7.60 1.62
CA ASP A 165 19.03 8.98 1.54
C ASP A 165 17.92 9.95 2.00
N ASP A 166 18.29 10.85 2.92
CA ASP A 166 17.39 11.84 3.50
C ASP A 166 16.86 12.83 2.45
N ASN A 167 17.60 13.04 1.38
CA ASN A 167 17.27 13.98 0.31
C ASN A 167 16.65 13.28 -0.93
N LEU A 168 16.40 11.98 -0.86
CA LEU A 168 15.87 11.26 -2.00
C LEU A 168 14.47 11.79 -2.36
N LYS A 169 14.37 12.43 -3.51
CA LYS A 169 13.14 12.80 -4.18
C LYS A 169 13.04 11.95 -5.44
N LEU A 170 12.07 11.05 -5.47
CA LEU A 170 11.87 10.10 -6.56
C LEU A 170 10.68 10.54 -7.42
N SER A 171 10.90 10.68 -8.72
CA SER A 171 9.82 10.90 -9.68
C SER A 171 9.06 9.58 -9.90
N LEU A 172 7.76 9.59 -9.61
CA LEU A 172 6.90 8.42 -9.73
C LEU A 172 6.44 8.23 -11.18
N PHE A 173 5.89 9.30 -11.75
CA PHE A 173 5.48 9.32 -13.14
C PHE A 173 5.43 10.74 -13.67
N GLN A 174 5.50 10.86 -14.99
CA GLN A 174 5.16 12.05 -15.75
C GLN A 174 3.93 11.75 -16.61
N VAL A 175 3.00 12.71 -16.72
CA VAL A 175 1.86 12.61 -17.63
C VAL A 175 2.30 13.16 -19.00
N ASP A 176 2.26 12.31 -20.02
CA ASP A 176 2.72 12.68 -21.37
C ASP A 176 1.97 11.90 -22.45
N GLY A 177 2.19 12.23 -23.69
CA GLY A 177 1.56 11.59 -24.83
C GLY A 177 2.08 10.19 -25.13
N GLN A 178 1.50 9.55 -26.13
CA GLN A 178 1.84 8.20 -26.57
C GLN A 178 3.30 8.07 -27.06
N GLY A 179 3.87 9.15 -27.59
CA GLY A 179 5.23 9.15 -28.16
C GLY A 179 6.35 9.11 -27.13
N GLY A 180 6.07 9.25 -25.85
CA GLY A 180 7.08 9.29 -24.79
C GLY A 180 7.13 10.62 -24.06
N LEU A 181 8.20 10.82 -23.31
CA LEU A 181 8.40 12.07 -22.57
C LEU A 181 8.62 13.23 -23.54
N ARG A 182 7.96 14.35 -23.28
CA ARG A 182 8.10 15.57 -24.07
C ARG A 182 9.58 15.97 -24.19
N ASN A 183 10.03 16.14 -25.42
CA ASN A 183 11.45 16.38 -25.74
C ASN A 183 12.41 15.34 -25.17
N GLY A 184 11.93 14.13 -24.85
CA GLY A 184 12.72 13.10 -24.20
C GLY A 184 13.21 13.48 -22.80
N THR A 185 12.60 14.49 -22.14
CA THR A 185 13.10 15.10 -20.92
C THR A 185 12.09 14.94 -19.79
N ALA A 186 12.56 14.45 -18.64
CA ALA A 186 11.77 14.43 -17.41
C ALA A 186 11.51 15.87 -16.90
N GLY A 187 10.30 16.10 -16.36
CA GLY A 187 9.91 17.38 -15.78
C GLY A 187 9.36 18.42 -16.77
N ALA A 188 9.23 18.07 -18.06
CA ALA A 188 8.65 18.96 -19.07
C ALA A 188 7.12 19.08 -19.00
N ASN A 189 6.47 18.12 -18.33
CA ASN A 189 5.02 18.01 -18.10
C ASN A 189 4.73 17.72 -16.62
N TYR A 190 3.44 17.55 -16.28
CA TYR A 190 3.06 17.21 -14.90
C TYR A 190 3.81 15.97 -14.41
N ASN A 191 4.46 16.13 -13.28
CA ASN A 191 5.29 15.10 -12.65
C ASN A 191 4.91 14.94 -11.19
N LEU A 192 4.66 13.70 -10.78
CA LEU A 192 4.41 13.35 -9.37
C LEU A 192 5.69 12.81 -8.75
N PHE A 193 6.06 13.36 -7.59
CA PHE A 193 7.21 12.91 -6.81
C PHE A 193 6.78 12.29 -5.49
N ILE A 194 7.68 11.48 -4.91
CA ILE A 194 7.60 11.04 -3.52
C ILE A 194 8.86 11.48 -2.76
N THR A 195 8.64 11.88 -1.51
CA THR A 195 9.71 12.22 -0.55
C THR A 195 9.44 11.54 0.80
N GLY A 196 10.39 11.63 1.73
CA GLY A 196 10.24 11.02 3.05
C GLY A 196 10.47 9.51 3.09
N LEU A 197 11.00 8.91 2.02
CA LEU A 197 11.36 7.49 1.98
C LEU A 197 12.35 7.10 3.09
N ASN A 198 13.21 8.02 3.52
CA ASN A 198 14.12 7.87 4.65
C ASN A 198 13.43 7.66 6.01
N ARG A 199 12.10 7.86 6.07
CA ARG A 199 11.29 7.56 7.28
C ARG A 199 10.94 6.09 7.41
N ILE A 200 11.19 5.28 6.37
CA ILE A 200 11.08 3.82 6.47
C ILE A 200 12.29 3.32 7.26
N ARG A 201 12.03 2.77 8.44
CA ARG A 201 13.04 2.26 9.37
C ARG A 201 12.88 0.75 9.49
N THR A 202 13.94 0.03 9.17
CA THR A 202 13.97 -1.41 9.41
C THR A 202 14.42 -1.69 10.84
N MET A 203 13.65 -2.51 11.54
CA MET A 203 13.93 -2.83 12.95
C MET A 203 14.66 -4.17 13.05
N ALA A 204 15.76 -4.19 13.79
CA ALA A 204 16.50 -5.42 14.08
C ALA A 204 15.77 -6.33 15.10
N CYS A 205 14.63 -5.89 15.62
CA CYS A 205 13.83 -6.63 16.58
C CYS A 205 12.53 -7.11 15.96
N VAL A 206 11.99 -8.19 16.52
CA VAL A 206 10.72 -8.78 16.09
C VAL A 206 9.78 -8.84 17.29
N PRO A 207 8.57 -8.31 17.15
CA PRO A 207 7.51 -8.56 18.12
C PRO A 207 7.17 -10.04 18.16
N THR A 208 7.00 -10.56 19.36
CA THR A 208 6.52 -11.93 19.58
C THR A 208 5.30 -11.93 20.47
N VAL A 209 4.43 -12.90 20.27
CA VAL A 209 3.26 -13.12 21.12
C VAL A 209 3.08 -14.61 21.35
N SER A 210 2.77 -14.96 22.59
CA SER A 210 2.37 -16.32 22.97
C SER A 210 1.14 -16.27 23.87
N ILE A 211 0.32 -17.32 23.81
CA ILE A 211 -0.94 -17.43 24.55
C ILE A 211 -0.92 -18.71 25.36
N SER A 212 -1.29 -18.64 26.65
CA SER A 212 -1.37 -19.81 27.51
C SER A 212 -2.63 -19.74 28.41
N PRO A 213 -3.50 -20.76 28.36
CA PRO A 213 -3.54 -21.82 27.36
C PRO A 213 -3.93 -21.28 25.97
N SER A 214 -3.48 -21.92 24.89
CA SER A 214 -3.81 -21.55 23.51
C SER A 214 -5.22 -21.98 23.10
N GLU A 215 -5.81 -22.91 23.84
CA GLU A 215 -7.18 -23.38 23.68
C GLU A 215 -7.93 -23.19 25.01
N ILE A 216 -9.10 -22.55 24.92
CA ILE A 216 -9.96 -22.26 26.07
C ILE A 216 -11.16 -23.18 26.01
N ASN A 217 -11.19 -24.19 26.86
CA ASN A 217 -12.30 -25.14 26.96
C ASN A 217 -13.29 -24.70 28.04
N PHE A 218 -14.50 -24.39 27.62
CA PHE A 218 -15.61 -24.08 28.54
C PHE A 218 -16.28 -25.33 29.12
N GLY A 219 -16.02 -26.52 28.53
CA GLY A 219 -16.69 -27.77 28.89
C GLY A 219 -18.19 -27.74 28.57
N ASP A 220 -18.94 -28.61 29.22
CA ASP A 220 -20.40 -28.65 29.05
C ASP A 220 -21.04 -27.41 29.68
N ILE A 221 -21.96 -26.79 28.93
CA ILE A 221 -22.68 -25.59 29.30
C ILE A 221 -24.16 -25.89 29.45
N PRO A 222 -24.72 -25.89 30.67
CA PRO A 222 -26.14 -26.13 30.87
C PRO A 222 -26.95 -24.91 30.42
N ALA A 223 -27.86 -25.11 29.48
CA ALA A 223 -28.72 -24.04 28.93
C ALA A 223 -29.95 -23.71 29.77
N GLY A 224 -30.27 -24.52 30.77
CA GLY A 224 -31.53 -24.38 31.57
C GLY A 224 -31.69 -23.06 32.31
N ASN A 225 -30.57 -22.36 32.56
CA ASN A 225 -30.54 -21.07 33.25
C ASN A 225 -30.09 -19.93 32.35
N ALA A 226 -30.11 -20.11 31.02
CA ALA A 226 -29.66 -19.10 30.08
C ALA A 226 -30.45 -17.77 30.25
N ARG A 227 -29.70 -16.67 30.41
CA ARG A 227 -30.25 -15.31 30.54
C ARG A 227 -29.46 -14.38 29.65
N PRO A 228 -30.11 -13.67 28.72
CA PRO A 228 -29.42 -12.68 27.91
C PRO A 228 -28.64 -11.68 28.77
N GLY A 229 -27.39 -11.42 28.39
CA GLY A 229 -26.50 -10.53 29.13
C GLY A 229 -25.74 -11.17 30.29
N TYR A 230 -25.97 -12.45 30.60
CA TYR A 230 -25.30 -13.15 31.68
C TYR A 230 -24.14 -14.03 31.18
N TYR A 231 -22.99 -13.94 31.84
CA TYR A 231 -21.84 -14.81 31.58
C TYR A 231 -21.98 -16.13 32.34
N GLU A 232 -22.17 -17.23 31.62
CA GLU A 232 -22.36 -18.56 32.22
C GLU A 232 -21.04 -19.14 32.75
N LYS A 233 -19.98 -19.01 31.97
CA LYS A 233 -18.65 -19.44 32.36
C LYS A 233 -17.60 -18.45 31.91
N THR A 234 -16.58 -18.29 32.71
CA THR A 234 -15.40 -17.50 32.40
C THR A 234 -14.13 -18.34 32.55
N ARG A 235 -13.12 -18.06 31.76
CA ARG A 235 -11.81 -18.74 31.79
C ARG A 235 -10.69 -17.74 31.60
N PRO A 236 -9.74 -17.66 32.52
CA PRO A 236 -8.56 -16.82 32.35
C PRO A 236 -7.58 -17.43 31.35
N PHE A 237 -6.85 -16.58 30.66
CA PHE A 237 -5.71 -16.94 29.85
C PHE A 237 -4.69 -15.79 29.89
N THR A 238 -3.43 -16.13 29.60
CA THR A 238 -2.35 -15.13 29.60
C THR A 238 -1.81 -14.95 28.21
N VAL A 239 -1.65 -13.71 27.81
CA VAL A 239 -0.94 -13.31 26.59
C VAL A 239 0.39 -12.72 27.02
N THR A 240 1.48 -13.31 26.52
CA THR A 240 2.83 -12.80 26.74
C THR A 240 3.34 -12.16 25.48
N TYR A 241 3.60 -10.87 25.54
CA TYR A 241 4.20 -10.06 24.50
C TYR A 241 5.70 -10.01 24.70
N GLY A 242 6.48 -10.08 23.63
CA GLY A 242 7.94 -10.00 23.68
C GLY A 242 8.49 -9.13 22.55
N LEU A 243 9.67 -8.59 22.77
CA LEU A 243 10.46 -7.91 21.74
C LEU A 243 11.82 -8.55 21.69
N VAL A 244 12.06 -9.37 20.65
CA VAL A 244 13.26 -10.20 20.53
C VAL A 244 14.16 -9.64 19.44
N LYS A 245 15.44 -9.45 19.76
CA LYS A 245 16.47 -9.07 18.80
C LYS A 245 16.73 -10.21 17.81
N GLN A 246 16.75 -9.90 16.54
CA GLN A 246 17.15 -10.82 15.47
C GLN A 246 18.47 -10.37 14.82
N GLY A 247 19.46 -11.24 14.80
CA GLY A 247 20.75 -10.99 14.19
C GLY A 247 21.68 -10.07 15.00
N ASN A 248 22.71 -9.55 14.35
CA ASN A 248 23.79 -8.73 14.98
C ASN A 248 23.49 -7.21 14.94
N GLY A 249 22.26 -6.81 14.65
CA GLY A 249 21.88 -5.39 14.62
C GLY A 249 21.91 -4.74 16.02
N SER A 250 21.76 -3.42 16.07
CA SER A 250 21.62 -2.66 17.32
C SER A 250 20.35 -3.04 18.04
N ASP A 251 20.30 -2.89 19.36
CA ASP A 251 19.09 -3.03 20.14
C ASP A 251 18.05 -1.99 19.73
N CYS A 252 16.77 -2.36 19.72
CA CYS A 252 15.69 -1.46 19.35
C CYS A 252 15.33 -0.47 20.46
N GLY A 253 15.94 -0.62 21.65
CA GLY A 253 15.59 0.18 22.81
C GLY A 253 14.22 -0.19 23.36
N THR A 254 13.43 0.83 23.73
CA THR A 254 12.04 0.69 24.16
C THR A 254 11.14 1.23 23.05
N GLU A 255 10.34 0.33 22.48
CA GLU A 255 9.50 0.66 21.35
C GLU A 255 8.00 0.70 21.72
N PRO A 256 7.25 1.65 21.19
CA PRO A 256 5.80 1.61 21.24
C PRO A 256 5.27 0.49 20.35
N MET A 257 4.31 -0.25 20.87
CA MET A 257 3.77 -1.47 20.29
C MET A 257 2.24 -1.41 20.26
N LEU A 258 1.67 -2.09 19.29
CA LEU A 258 0.22 -2.29 19.14
C LEU A 258 -0.11 -3.77 19.22
N ALA A 259 -1.07 -4.15 20.06
CA ALA A 259 -1.72 -5.44 19.99
C ALA A 259 -3.16 -5.28 19.49
N THR A 260 -3.60 -6.19 18.65
CA THR A 260 -4.96 -6.19 18.09
C THR A 260 -5.55 -7.58 18.19
N PHE A 261 -6.74 -7.70 18.77
CA PHE A 261 -7.53 -8.91 18.73
C PHE A 261 -8.43 -8.88 17.49
N SER A 262 -8.45 -9.94 16.71
CA SER A 262 -9.27 -10.07 15.51
C SER A 262 -9.86 -11.46 15.40
N THR A 263 -10.90 -11.64 14.61
CA THR A 263 -11.54 -12.94 14.35
C THR A 263 -12.07 -12.99 12.92
N THR A 264 -12.21 -14.19 12.38
CA THR A 264 -12.94 -14.45 11.14
C THR A 264 -14.42 -14.79 11.39
N ASN A 265 -14.78 -15.01 12.66
CA ASN A 265 -16.17 -15.21 13.04
C ASN A 265 -16.97 -13.91 12.98
N THR A 266 -18.29 -14.00 12.93
CA THR A 266 -19.16 -12.83 13.02
C THR A 266 -18.99 -12.12 14.36
N ILE A 267 -18.96 -10.80 14.36
CA ILE A 267 -18.81 -9.97 15.55
C ILE A 267 -20.13 -9.22 15.80
N GLN A 268 -20.63 -9.29 17.02
CA GLN A 268 -21.75 -8.48 17.50
C GLN A 268 -21.24 -7.42 18.48
N GLU A 269 -21.78 -6.20 18.39
CA GLU A 269 -21.43 -5.07 19.30
C GLU A 269 -19.92 -4.82 19.43
N SER A 270 -19.17 -4.97 18.32
CA SER A 270 -17.72 -4.82 18.23
C SER A 270 -16.86 -5.75 19.12
N ALA A 271 -17.43 -6.47 20.09
CA ALA A 271 -16.68 -7.21 21.11
C ALA A 271 -17.11 -8.68 21.31
N ILE A 272 -18.26 -9.07 20.81
CA ILE A 272 -18.83 -10.41 21.04
C ILE A 272 -18.62 -11.26 19.79
N ILE A 273 -17.85 -12.33 19.92
CA ILE A 273 -17.55 -13.27 18.84
C ILE A 273 -18.64 -14.33 18.80
N LEU A 274 -19.39 -14.40 17.71
CA LEU A 274 -20.42 -15.42 17.50
C LEU A 274 -19.78 -16.66 16.86
N PRO A 275 -19.90 -17.87 17.47
CA PRO A 275 -19.45 -19.10 16.85
C PRO A 275 -20.04 -19.35 15.46
N GLN A 276 -21.33 -18.99 15.28
CA GLN A 276 -22.05 -18.95 14.01
C GLN A 276 -22.86 -17.65 13.93
N PRO A 277 -23.21 -17.16 12.73
CA PRO A 277 -23.91 -15.87 12.58
C PRO A 277 -25.23 -15.73 13.34
N ASP A 278 -25.93 -16.84 13.58
CA ASP A 278 -27.21 -16.91 14.29
C ASP A 278 -27.08 -17.57 15.69
N SER A 279 -25.90 -17.54 16.29
CA SER A 279 -25.68 -18.13 17.62
C SER A 279 -26.46 -17.38 18.70
N ASP A 280 -27.11 -18.14 19.56
CA ASP A 280 -27.84 -17.66 20.74
C ASP A 280 -26.91 -17.32 21.93
N PHE A 281 -25.63 -17.38 21.74
CA PHE A 281 -24.57 -17.02 22.68
C PHE A 281 -23.33 -16.54 21.91
N GLY A 282 -22.47 -15.82 22.60
CA GLY A 282 -21.21 -15.36 22.06
C GLY A 282 -20.07 -15.53 23.07
N ILE A 283 -18.86 -15.35 22.57
CA ILE A 283 -17.64 -15.33 23.38
C ILE A 283 -17.10 -13.92 23.42
N ALA A 284 -16.92 -13.37 24.61
CA ALA A 284 -16.32 -12.06 24.81
C ALA A 284 -14.98 -12.21 25.53
N ILE A 285 -14.07 -11.26 25.30
CA ILE A 285 -12.77 -11.19 25.96
C ILE A 285 -12.70 -9.89 26.77
N SER A 286 -12.19 -9.95 27.98
CA SER A 286 -11.98 -8.80 28.85
C SER A 286 -10.58 -8.82 29.48
N PRO A 287 -9.95 -7.69 29.75
CA PRO A 287 -8.75 -7.62 30.57
C PRO A 287 -9.04 -7.89 32.06
N ASN A 288 -10.32 -7.99 32.46
CA ASN A 288 -10.74 -8.17 33.83
C ASN A 288 -11.59 -9.44 34.04
N ALA A 289 -11.49 -10.05 35.21
CA ALA A 289 -12.32 -11.18 35.59
C ALA A 289 -13.83 -10.82 35.68
N SER A 290 -14.15 -9.56 35.90
CA SER A 290 -15.53 -9.04 35.93
C SER A 290 -16.17 -8.95 34.53
N MET A 291 -15.46 -9.26 33.47
CA MET A 291 -15.91 -9.12 32.07
C MET A 291 -16.30 -7.70 31.70
N HIS A 292 -15.65 -6.70 32.28
CA HIS A 292 -15.86 -5.29 31.96
C HIS A 292 -14.56 -4.48 32.20
N PRO A 293 -14.12 -3.60 31.23
CA PRO A 293 -14.66 -3.48 29.88
C PRO A 293 -14.36 -4.70 29.00
N LEU A 294 -15.03 -4.82 27.87
CA LEU A 294 -14.71 -5.82 26.87
C LEU A 294 -13.60 -5.32 25.95
N ILE A 295 -12.86 -6.26 25.37
CA ILE A 295 -11.92 -5.99 24.28
C ILE A 295 -12.73 -5.83 22.98
N GLU A 296 -12.63 -4.68 22.35
CA GLU A 296 -13.18 -4.46 21.01
C GLU A 296 -12.29 -5.14 19.97
N MET A 297 -12.91 -5.91 19.10
CA MET A 297 -12.21 -6.56 17.99
C MET A 297 -11.70 -5.51 17.00
N ASN A 298 -10.50 -5.70 16.51
CA ASN A 298 -9.78 -4.79 15.61
C ASN A 298 -9.40 -3.43 16.20
N ALA A 299 -9.68 -3.17 17.48
CA ALA A 299 -9.20 -1.98 18.17
C ALA A 299 -7.75 -2.15 18.64
N PRO A 300 -6.89 -1.11 18.53
CA PRO A 300 -5.51 -1.18 18.99
C PRO A 300 -5.40 -1.09 20.51
N ILE A 301 -4.55 -1.93 21.08
CA ILE A 301 -4.11 -1.86 22.47
C ILE A 301 -2.66 -1.37 22.47
N HIS A 302 -2.42 -0.19 23.00
CA HIS A 302 -1.10 0.46 23.02
C HIS A 302 -0.31 0.04 24.26
N PHE A 303 0.96 -0.30 24.08
CA PHE A 303 1.90 -0.57 25.17
C PHE A 303 3.34 -0.27 24.71
N LYS A 304 4.30 -0.31 25.64
CA LYS A 304 5.71 -0.15 25.30
C LYS A 304 6.49 -1.36 25.81
N LEU A 305 7.47 -1.78 25.03
CA LEU A 305 8.29 -2.93 25.39
C LEU A 305 9.75 -2.67 25.03
N ALA A 306 10.65 -2.93 25.99
CA ALA A 306 12.08 -2.88 25.76
C ALA A 306 12.59 -4.16 25.09
N THR A 307 13.68 -4.07 24.34
CA THR A 307 14.34 -5.23 23.73
C THR A 307 14.71 -6.25 24.78
N GLY A 308 14.36 -7.50 24.55
CA GLY A 308 14.58 -8.62 25.48
C GLY A 308 13.59 -8.69 26.64
N ALA A 309 12.73 -7.68 26.80
CA ALA A 309 11.68 -7.70 27.81
C ALA A 309 10.45 -8.49 27.34
N THR A 310 9.68 -8.94 28.32
CA THR A 310 8.35 -9.54 28.10
C THR A 310 7.31 -8.84 28.97
N LEU A 311 6.09 -8.74 28.47
CA LEU A 311 4.93 -8.23 29.18
C LEU A 311 3.86 -9.32 29.17
N ALA A 312 3.50 -9.83 30.35
CA ALA A 312 2.41 -10.79 30.49
C ALA A 312 1.14 -10.04 30.92
N SER A 313 0.06 -10.23 30.17
CA SER A 313 -1.26 -9.68 30.47
C SER A 313 -2.26 -10.81 30.59
N THR A 314 -3.00 -10.83 31.70
CA THR A 314 -4.06 -11.81 31.91
C THR A 314 -5.38 -11.27 31.36
N TYR A 315 -6.04 -12.05 30.54
CA TYR A 315 -7.37 -11.80 30.01
C TYR A 315 -8.34 -12.88 30.48
N THR A 316 -9.62 -12.59 30.38
CA THR A 316 -10.68 -13.55 30.68
C THR A 316 -11.57 -13.69 29.47
N ALA A 317 -11.75 -14.91 29.00
CA ALA A 317 -12.77 -15.24 28.01
C ALA A 317 -14.05 -15.67 28.73
N GLY A 318 -15.19 -15.15 28.31
CA GLY A 318 -16.50 -15.45 28.88
C GLY A 318 -17.52 -15.86 27.84
N LEU A 319 -18.30 -16.90 28.15
CA LEU A 319 -19.47 -17.28 27.37
C LEU A 319 -20.67 -16.45 27.83
N LEU A 320 -21.20 -15.61 26.95
CA LEU A 320 -22.30 -14.71 27.17
C LEU A 320 -23.57 -15.23 26.50
N TRP A 321 -24.65 -15.38 27.25
CA TRP A 321 -25.95 -15.70 26.69
C TRP A 321 -26.58 -14.52 25.96
N LEU A 322 -27.11 -14.75 24.75
CA LEU A 322 -27.83 -13.78 23.93
C LEU A 322 -29.34 -14.11 23.84
N SER A 323 -29.72 -15.36 24.18
CA SER A 323 -31.10 -15.85 24.15
C SER A 323 -31.42 -16.55 25.46
N ARG A 324 -32.73 -16.64 25.77
CA ARG A 324 -33.23 -17.44 26.90
C ARG A 324 -33.42 -18.92 26.56
N THR A 325 -33.53 -19.21 25.27
CA THR A 325 -33.74 -20.56 24.72
C THR A 325 -32.70 -20.89 23.68
N PRO A 326 -31.41 -21.00 24.09
CA PRO A 326 -30.33 -21.21 23.15
C PRO A 326 -30.43 -22.57 22.46
N LYS A 327 -30.03 -22.60 21.18
CA LYS A 327 -29.84 -23.85 20.44
C LYS A 327 -28.69 -24.64 21.06
N LEU A 328 -28.88 -25.94 21.25
CA LEU A 328 -27.85 -26.82 21.81
C LEU A 328 -26.96 -27.39 20.69
N GLY A 329 -25.70 -27.64 20.99
CA GLY A 329 -24.74 -28.25 20.08
C GLY A 329 -23.29 -27.89 20.38
N PRO A 330 -22.35 -28.55 19.72
CA PRO A 330 -20.94 -28.18 19.83
C PRO A 330 -20.69 -26.82 19.21
N PHE A 331 -19.71 -26.09 19.77
CA PHE A 331 -19.33 -24.80 19.26
C PHE A 331 -17.81 -24.59 19.31
N SER A 332 -17.31 -23.77 18.44
CA SER A 332 -15.95 -23.25 18.48
C SER A 332 -15.91 -21.86 17.86
N ALA A 333 -14.98 -21.05 18.34
CA ALA A 333 -14.67 -19.74 17.74
C ALA A 333 -13.16 -19.49 17.87
N THR A 334 -12.62 -18.72 16.96
CA THR A 334 -11.20 -18.41 16.91
C THR A 334 -10.97 -16.92 17.05
N ALA A 335 -10.08 -16.53 17.95
CA ALA A 335 -9.54 -15.17 18.00
C ALA A 335 -8.03 -15.21 17.70
N LYS A 336 -7.57 -14.23 16.96
CA LYS A 336 -6.16 -14.03 16.62
C LYS A 336 -5.66 -12.76 17.31
N ILE A 337 -4.46 -12.84 17.87
CA ILE A 337 -3.76 -11.65 18.39
C ILE A 337 -2.60 -11.34 17.46
N THR A 338 -2.53 -10.11 17.01
CA THR A 338 -1.42 -9.60 16.19
C THR A 338 -0.71 -8.50 16.97
N VAL A 339 0.62 -8.51 16.94
CA VAL A 339 1.47 -7.50 17.58
C VAL A 339 2.37 -6.88 16.54
N THR A 340 2.40 -5.54 16.50
CA THR A 340 3.21 -4.76 15.56
C THR A 340 3.87 -3.58 16.28
N PHE A 341 4.84 -2.93 15.64
CA PHE A 341 5.29 -1.61 16.06
C PHE A 341 4.18 -0.57 15.80
N GLU A 342 4.12 0.44 16.66
CA GLU A 342 3.26 1.62 16.46
C GLU A 342 3.86 2.59 15.46
#